data_70f09e5f485fd465a768b9d7714ec680
#
_entry.id   70f09e5f485fd465a768b9d7714ec680
#
_cell.length_a   1.000
_cell.length_b   1.000
_cell.length_c   1.000
_cell.angle_alpha   90.00
_cell.angle_beta   90.00
_cell.angle_gamma   90.00
#
_symmetry.space_group_name_H-M   'P 1'
#
loop_
_entity.id
_entity.type
_entity.pdbx_description
1 polymer ?
#
loop_
_entity_poly.entity_id
_entity_poly.type
_entity_poly.pdbx_seq_one_letter_code
_entity_poly.pdbx_strand_id
1 'polypeptide(L)'
;LLLTSNADSLLPTISSRCVTLNLRPVKESDVKEYLMEHMHLPDYQAQIDAAFAQGNIGKAKQIAESTEFAEMAERAFRLLRKSNELELYELVEMIKELTAEKQNIYDYLDLFTMWFRDVLLFKATKEVDGLIFKDQYNYIKERAKKSSYEGIENIIDAIGKARERLHSNVNFDLVMELLFMTIREN
;
A
#
# COMPACT_ATOMS: atom_id res chain seq x y z
N LEU A 1 13.89 27.71 -5.19
CA LEU A 1 13.77 26.28 -5.36
C LEU A 1 12.29 25.92 -5.38
N LEU A 2 11.82 25.23 -6.42
CA LEU A 2 10.47 24.68 -6.53
C LEU A 2 10.57 23.15 -6.44
N LEU A 3 9.76 22.55 -5.60
CA LEU A 3 9.63 21.10 -5.47
C LEU A 3 8.24 20.68 -5.93
N THR A 4 8.16 19.72 -6.81
CA THR A 4 6.88 19.18 -7.31
C THR A 4 7.03 17.70 -7.62
N SER A 5 5.98 16.93 -7.44
CA SER A 5 5.88 15.54 -7.88
C SER A 5 5.46 15.44 -9.36
N ASN A 6 4.90 16.52 -9.92
CA ASN A 6 4.48 16.60 -11.31
C ASN A 6 4.89 17.95 -11.91
N ALA A 7 5.91 17.95 -12.76
CA ALA A 7 6.40 19.15 -13.42
C ALA A 7 5.39 19.75 -14.42
N ASP A 8 4.54 18.91 -15.01
CA ASP A 8 3.53 19.34 -16.01
C ASP A 8 2.38 20.13 -15.38
N SER A 9 2.21 20.05 -14.05
CA SER A 9 1.24 20.87 -13.32
C SER A 9 1.67 22.33 -13.15
N LEU A 10 2.95 22.64 -13.41
CA LEU A 10 3.45 24.01 -13.35
C LEU A 10 3.09 24.80 -14.61
N LEU A 11 2.79 26.08 -14.41
CA LEU A 11 2.54 26.98 -15.56
C LEU A 11 3.76 26.97 -16.49
N PRO A 12 3.56 26.93 -17.83
CA PRO A 12 4.65 26.97 -18.82
C PRO A 12 5.59 28.15 -18.63
N THR A 13 5.08 29.28 -18.17
CA THR A 13 5.86 30.50 -17.88
C THR A 13 6.82 30.33 -16.70
N ILE A 14 6.54 29.40 -15.78
CA ILE A 14 7.41 29.06 -14.64
C ILE A 14 8.44 28.02 -15.10
N SER A 15 7.97 26.92 -15.69
CA SER A 15 8.85 25.81 -16.10
C SER A 15 9.90 26.23 -17.11
N SER A 16 9.57 27.16 -18.05
CA SER A 16 10.52 27.69 -19.03
C SER A 16 11.68 28.53 -18.46
N ARG A 17 11.54 28.96 -17.18
CA ARG A 17 12.57 29.77 -16.47
C ARG A 17 13.30 28.94 -15.41
N CYS A 18 13.02 27.64 -15.30
CA CYS A 18 13.62 26.75 -14.34
C CYS A 18 14.49 25.70 -15.03
N VAL A 19 15.55 25.28 -14.35
CA VAL A 19 16.28 24.05 -14.68
C VAL A 19 15.61 22.91 -13.94
N THR A 20 15.10 21.93 -14.68
CA THR A 20 14.43 20.76 -14.10
C THR A 20 15.45 19.70 -13.74
N LEU A 21 15.46 19.30 -12.46
CA LEU A 21 16.23 18.17 -11.95
C LEU A 21 15.26 17.04 -11.61
N ASN A 22 15.30 15.97 -12.40
CA ASN A 22 14.48 14.79 -12.13
C ASN A 22 15.19 13.86 -11.14
N LEU A 23 14.69 13.81 -9.90
CA LEU A 23 15.15 12.87 -8.90
C LEU A 23 14.47 11.52 -9.14
N ARG A 24 15.26 10.45 -9.12
CA ARG A 24 14.75 9.08 -9.23
C ARG A 24 14.62 8.46 -7.83
N PRO A 25 13.62 7.58 -7.61
CA PRO A 25 13.57 6.76 -6.41
C PRO A 25 14.87 5.97 -6.23
N VAL A 26 15.31 5.84 -4.99
CA VAL A 26 16.43 4.97 -4.63
C VAL A 26 15.98 3.51 -4.75
N LYS A 27 16.90 2.59 -5.06
CA LYS A 27 16.55 1.16 -5.12
C LYS A 27 16.12 0.67 -3.75
N GLU A 28 15.14 -0.23 -3.72
CA GLU A 28 14.63 -0.83 -2.48
C GLU A 28 15.74 -1.50 -1.67
N SER A 29 16.67 -2.20 -2.35
CA SER A 29 17.84 -2.81 -1.71
C SER A 29 18.70 -1.80 -0.93
N ASP A 30 18.93 -0.63 -1.53
CA ASP A 30 19.80 0.39 -0.96
C ASP A 30 19.10 1.10 0.21
N VAL A 31 17.76 1.28 0.12
CA VAL A 31 16.94 1.79 1.23
C VAL A 31 16.95 0.79 2.39
N LYS A 32 16.79 -0.51 2.12
CA LYS A 32 16.84 -1.58 3.12
C LYS A 32 18.20 -1.59 3.83
N GLU A 33 19.30 -1.59 3.07
CA GLU A 33 20.65 -1.55 3.61
C GLU A 33 20.87 -0.34 4.51
N TYR A 34 20.43 0.85 4.07
CA TYR A 34 20.46 2.07 4.87
C TYR A 34 19.73 1.92 6.20
N LEU A 35 18.52 1.35 6.21
CA LEU A 35 17.73 1.14 7.43
C LEU A 35 18.40 0.16 8.39
N MET A 36 19.03 -0.90 7.88
CA MET A 36 19.77 -1.87 8.69
C MET A 36 21.03 -1.28 9.29
N GLU A 37 21.82 -0.55 8.50
CA GLU A 37 23.12 0.00 8.94
C GLU A 37 22.98 1.22 9.85
N HIS A 38 22.06 2.13 9.55
CA HIS A 38 21.99 3.42 10.23
C HIS A 38 20.89 3.49 11.30
N MET A 39 19.84 2.68 11.15
CA MET A 39 18.72 2.64 12.11
C MET A 39 18.68 1.31 12.89
N HIS A 40 19.60 0.40 12.61
CA HIS A 40 19.75 -0.90 13.29
C HIS A 40 18.47 -1.75 13.27
N LEU A 41 17.64 -1.61 12.20
CA LEU A 41 16.43 -2.40 12.05
C LEU A 41 16.77 -3.86 11.72
N PRO A 42 15.98 -4.82 12.22
CA PRO A 42 16.06 -6.20 11.77
C PRO A 42 15.77 -6.30 10.26
N ASP A 43 16.38 -7.27 9.58
CA ASP A 43 16.24 -7.49 8.13
C ASP A 43 14.80 -7.51 7.66
N TYR A 44 13.94 -8.21 8.39
CA TYR A 44 12.51 -8.32 8.11
C TYR A 44 11.79 -6.96 8.15
N GLN A 45 12.01 -6.16 9.20
CA GLN A 45 11.39 -4.85 9.33
C GLN A 45 11.92 -3.88 8.28
N ALA A 46 13.24 -3.87 8.05
CA ALA A 46 13.86 -3.05 7.02
C ALA A 46 13.33 -3.37 5.61
N GLN A 47 12.99 -4.63 5.34
CA GLN A 47 12.37 -5.04 4.07
C GLN A 47 10.98 -4.41 3.88
N ILE A 48 10.12 -4.47 4.89
CA ILE A 48 8.77 -3.89 4.85
C ILE A 48 8.85 -2.38 4.68
N ASP A 49 9.66 -1.72 5.51
CA ASP A 49 9.77 -0.25 5.52
C ASP A 49 10.38 0.27 4.21
N ALA A 50 11.37 -0.43 3.65
CA ALA A 50 11.95 -0.10 2.36
C ALA A 50 10.97 -0.24 1.20
N ALA A 51 10.21 -1.35 1.18
CA ALA A 51 9.19 -1.60 0.16
C ALA A 51 8.08 -0.52 0.23
N PHE A 52 7.60 -0.21 1.44
CA PHE A 52 6.56 0.82 1.64
C PHE A 52 7.05 2.23 1.31
N ALA A 53 8.32 2.53 1.53
CA ALA A 53 8.92 3.82 1.22
C ALA A 53 9.08 4.07 -0.28
N GLN A 54 9.02 3.05 -1.13
CA GLN A 54 9.08 3.15 -2.59
C GLN A 54 10.28 3.99 -3.08
N GLY A 55 11.44 3.81 -2.46
CA GLY A 55 12.68 4.52 -2.80
C GLY A 55 12.81 5.92 -2.17
N ASN A 56 11.93 6.30 -1.26
CA ASN A 56 12.03 7.55 -0.49
C ASN A 56 12.66 7.28 0.88
N ILE A 57 13.95 7.58 1.04
CA ILE A 57 14.68 7.36 2.30
C ILE A 57 14.08 8.18 3.46
N GLY A 58 13.59 9.39 3.20
CA GLY A 58 12.94 10.22 4.23
C GLY A 58 11.68 9.56 4.76
N LYS A 59 10.82 9.04 3.86
CA LYS A 59 9.63 8.26 4.22
C LYS A 59 10.02 6.98 4.97
N ALA A 60 11.06 6.27 4.51
CA ALA A 60 11.55 5.06 5.18
C ALA A 60 11.95 5.31 6.64
N LYS A 61 12.67 6.41 6.90
CA LYS A 61 13.05 6.81 8.26
C LYS A 61 11.83 7.11 9.13
N GLN A 62 10.89 7.89 8.63
CA GLN A 62 9.66 8.22 9.37
C GLN A 62 8.87 6.98 9.75
N ILE A 63 8.75 6.02 8.84
CA ILE A 63 8.07 4.73 9.07
C ILE A 63 8.81 3.95 10.16
N ALA A 64 10.12 3.82 10.04
CA ALA A 64 10.96 3.07 10.96
C ALA A 64 10.92 3.58 12.40
N GLU A 65 10.69 4.89 12.59
CA GLU A 65 10.58 5.55 13.90
C GLU A 65 9.12 5.55 14.42
N SER A 66 8.13 5.18 13.60
CA SER A 66 6.71 5.32 13.92
C SER A 66 6.10 4.03 14.42
N THR A 67 5.68 4.00 15.68
CA THR A 67 4.82 2.94 16.21
C THR A 67 3.42 2.97 15.59
N GLU A 68 2.95 4.15 15.19
CA GLU A 68 1.64 4.34 14.56
C GLU A 68 1.54 3.60 13.22
N PHE A 69 2.65 3.56 12.46
CA PHE A 69 2.69 2.81 11.20
C PHE A 69 2.52 1.31 11.41
N ALA A 70 3.20 0.74 12.39
CA ALA A 70 3.08 -0.69 12.70
C ALA A 70 1.64 -1.07 13.12
N GLU A 71 0.99 -0.22 13.93
CA GLU A 71 -0.40 -0.41 14.31
C GLU A 71 -1.36 -0.27 13.12
N MET A 72 -1.12 0.70 12.23
CA MET A 72 -1.88 0.89 11.01
C MET A 72 -1.74 -0.32 10.08
N ALA A 73 -0.53 -0.84 9.90
CA ALA A 73 -0.28 -2.03 9.08
C ALA A 73 -1.03 -3.26 9.63
N GLU A 74 -1.01 -3.48 10.94
CA GLU A 74 -1.75 -4.59 11.55
C GLU A 74 -3.27 -4.42 11.40
N ARG A 75 -3.80 -3.20 11.49
CA ARG A 75 -5.22 -2.92 11.19
C ARG A 75 -5.54 -3.23 9.72
N ALA A 76 -4.67 -2.80 8.79
CA ALA A 76 -4.82 -3.07 7.36
C ALA A 76 -4.87 -4.58 7.08
N PHE A 77 -3.94 -5.35 7.65
CA PHE A 77 -3.93 -6.81 7.48
C PHE A 77 -5.14 -7.48 8.12
N ARG A 78 -5.61 -7.00 9.26
CA ARG A 78 -6.84 -7.50 9.89
C ARG A 78 -8.06 -7.30 8.98
N LEU A 79 -8.18 -6.14 8.34
CA LEU A 79 -9.23 -5.86 7.36
C LEU A 79 -9.18 -6.85 6.19
N LEU A 80 -7.99 -7.04 5.60
CA LEU A 80 -7.81 -7.95 4.46
C LEU A 80 -8.11 -9.42 4.83
N ARG A 81 -7.66 -9.87 6.00
CA ARG A 81 -7.92 -11.23 6.49
C ARG A 81 -9.40 -11.50 6.69
N LYS A 82 -10.09 -10.54 7.30
CA LYS A 82 -11.51 -10.69 7.65
C LYS A 82 -12.48 -10.39 6.50
N SER A 83 -12.07 -9.63 5.49
CA SER A 83 -12.94 -9.14 4.42
C SER A 83 -13.78 -10.22 3.73
N ASN A 84 -13.31 -11.48 3.68
CA ASN A 84 -14.02 -12.59 3.06
C ASN A 84 -14.96 -13.35 4.00
N GLU A 85 -14.82 -13.17 5.30
CA GLU A 85 -15.54 -13.95 6.32
C GLU A 85 -16.67 -13.15 6.97
N LEU A 86 -16.57 -11.81 6.93
CA LEU A 86 -17.53 -10.91 7.55
C LEU A 86 -18.84 -10.84 6.78
N GLU A 87 -19.93 -10.73 7.54
CA GLU A 87 -21.21 -10.31 6.99
C GLU A 87 -21.14 -8.84 6.52
N LEU A 88 -22.04 -8.46 5.62
CA LEU A 88 -22.00 -7.13 5.00
C LEU A 88 -22.09 -6.00 6.04
N TYR A 89 -22.89 -6.17 7.09
CA TYR A 89 -23.04 -5.14 8.14
C TYR A 89 -21.75 -4.98 8.98
N GLU A 90 -21.01 -6.07 9.24
CA GLU A 90 -19.75 -6.04 9.96
C GLU A 90 -18.67 -5.33 9.13
N LEU A 91 -18.69 -5.56 7.82
CA LEU A 91 -17.79 -4.88 6.89
C LEU A 91 -18.02 -3.36 6.90
N VAL A 92 -19.30 -2.92 6.88
CA VAL A 92 -19.65 -1.49 6.96
C VAL A 92 -19.17 -0.88 8.28
N GLU A 93 -19.29 -1.60 9.39
CA GLU A 93 -18.77 -1.14 10.68
C GLU A 93 -17.25 -0.95 10.67
N MET A 94 -16.51 -1.91 10.11
CA MET A 94 -15.06 -1.80 9.96
C MET A 94 -14.65 -0.63 9.04
N ILE A 95 -15.41 -0.35 7.98
CA ILE A 95 -15.16 0.81 7.11
C ILE A 95 -15.38 2.12 7.87
N LYS A 96 -16.38 2.19 8.76
CA LYS A 96 -16.57 3.36 9.63
C LYS A 96 -15.38 3.61 10.55
N GLU A 97 -14.71 2.56 11.05
CA GLU A 97 -13.46 2.71 11.81
C GLU A 97 -12.37 3.36 10.97
N LEU A 98 -12.23 2.98 9.69
CA LEU A 98 -11.31 3.63 8.75
C LEU A 98 -11.64 5.09 8.49
N THR A 99 -12.92 5.47 8.60
CA THR A 99 -13.35 6.86 8.42
C THR A 99 -12.71 7.80 9.44
N ALA A 100 -12.40 7.31 10.65
CA ALA A 100 -11.68 8.07 11.67
C ALA A 100 -10.21 8.34 11.28
N GLU A 101 -9.65 7.53 10.37
CA GLU A 101 -8.26 7.59 9.92
C GLU A 101 -8.12 8.00 8.44
N LYS A 102 -9.07 8.76 7.90
CA LYS A 102 -9.10 9.19 6.48
C LYS A 102 -7.79 9.82 5.99
N GLN A 103 -7.07 10.49 6.87
CA GLN A 103 -5.77 11.11 6.56
C GLN A 103 -4.72 10.09 6.11
N ASN A 104 -4.81 8.85 6.59
CA ASN A 104 -3.87 7.78 6.31
C ASN A 104 -4.37 6.83 5.21
N ILE A 105 -5.50 7.14 4.58
CA ILE A 105 -6.15 6.19 3.65
C ILE A 105 -5.28 5.77 2.48
N TYR A 106 -4.44 6.67 1.98
CA TYR A 106 -3.52 6.34 0.89
C TYR A 106 -2.46 5.33 1.31
N ASP A 107 -2.01 5.37 2.57
CA ASP A 107 -1.09 4.38 3.12
C ASP A 107 -1.78 3.02 3.30
N TYR A 108 -3.07 2.98 3.68
CA TYR A 108 -3.87 1.75 3.67
C TYR A 108 -3.97 1.16 2.26
N LEU A 109 -4.25 1.99 1.23
CA LEU A 109 -4.33 1.53 -0.15
C LEU A 109 -2.97 1.02 -0.67
N ASP A 110 -1.85 1.63 -0.25
CA ASP A 110 -0.51 1.15 -0.57
C ASP A 110 -0.27 -0.24 0.06
N LEU A 111 -0.61 -0.42 1.35
CA LEU A 111 -0.51 -1.72 2.03
C LEU A 111 -1.38 -2.80 1.36
N PHE A 112 -2.61 -2.47 0.97
CA PHE A 112 -3.49 -3.40 0.25
C PHE A 112 -2.89 -3.80 -1.09
N THR A 113 -2.36 -2.84 -1.86
CA THR A 113 -1.71 -3.11 -3.14
C THR A 113 -0.52 -4.05 -2.97
N MET A 114 0.36 -3.78 -1.99
CA MET A 114 1.53 -4.60 -1.70
C MET A 114 1.14 -6.01 -1.24
N TRP A 115 0.09 -6.14 -0.45
CA TRP A 115 -0.39 -7.43 0.02
C TRP A 115 -0.97 -8.27 -1.14
N PHE A 116 -1.78 -7.68 -2.03
CA PHE A 116 -2.28 -8.38 -3.22
C PHE A 116 -1.19 -8.66 -4.25
N ARG A 117 -0.15 -7.82 -4.33
CA ARG A 117 1.06 -8.13 -5.09
C ARG A 117 1.72 -9.42 -4.57
N ASP A 118 1.83 -9.57 -3.25
CA ASP A 118 2.39 -10.78 -2.65
C ASP A 118 1.49 -12.01 -2.89
N VAL A 119 0.15 -11.84 -2.84
CA VAL A 119 -0.81 -12.90 -3.22
C VAL A 119 -0.59 -13.34 -4.67
N LEU A 120 -0.46 -12.39 -5.60
CA LEU A 120 -0.22 -12.66 -7.01
C LEU A 120 1.12 -13.37 -7.24
N LEU A 121 2.18 -12.85 -6.61
CA LEU A 121 3.53 -13.41 -6.70
C LEU A 121 3.54 -14.86 -6.21
N PHE A 122 3.00 -15.11 -5.01
CA PHE A 122 2.92 -16.45 -4.45
C PHE A 122 2.04 -17.37 -5.30
N LYS A 123 0.95 -16.87 -5.87
CA LYS A 123 0.10 -17.66 -6.78
C LYS A 123 0.87 -18.14 -8.01
N ALA A 124 1.73 -17.26 -8.57
CA ALA A 124 2.50 -17.55 -9.77
C ALA A 124 3.73 -18.43 -9.51
N THR A 125 4.51 -18.14 -8.46
CA THR A 125 5.83 -18.75 -8.22
C THR A 125 5.81 -19.87 -7.20
N LYS A 126 4.90 -19.83 -6.22
CA LYS A 126 4.86 -20.67 -5.01
C LYS A 126 6.07 -20.46 -4.09
N GLU A 127 6.87 -19.42 -4.34
CA GLU A 127 8.05 -19.06 -3.56
C GLU A 127 7.70 -18.06 -2.47
N VAL A 128 8.36 -18.19 -1.31
CA VAL A 128 8.15 -17.32 -0.15
C VAL A 128 9.18 -16.18 -0.11
N ASP A 129 10.36 -16.42 -0.71
CA ASP A 129 11.50 -15.49 -0.58
C ASP A 129 11.22 -14.10 -1.19
N GLY A 130 10.40 -14.05 -2.24
CA GLY A 130 10.01 -12.79 -2.88
C GLY A 130 8.90 -12.00 -2.20
N LEU A 131 8.30 -12.53 -1.12
CA LEU A 131 7.22 -11.85 -0.40
C LEU A 131 7.78 -10.73 0.48
N ILE A 132 7.05 -9.62 0.49
CA ILE A 132 7.30 -8.50 1.42
C ILE A 132 6.80 -8.88 2.82
N PHE A 133 5.57 -9.39 2.91
CA PHE A 133 4.90 -9.73 4.17
C PHE A 133 5.02 -11.22 4.49
N LYS A 134 6.23 -11.68 4.80
CA LYS A 134 6.51 -13.11 5.09
C LYS A 134 5.76 -13.63 6.32
N ASP A 135 5.50 -12.78 7.29
CA ASP A 135 4.69 -13.07 8.50
C ASP A 135 3.22 -13.33 8.15
N GLN A 136 2.73 -12.78 7.04
CA GLN A 136 1.37 -12.99 6.54
C GLN A 136 1.25 -14.22 5.62
N TYR A 137 2.31 -15.02 5.47
CA TYR A 137 2.39 -16.13 4.52
C TYR A 137 1.16 -17.04 4.50
N ASN A 138 0.67 -17.46 5.67
CA ASN A 138 -0.46 -18.38 5.75
C ASN A 138 -1.73 -17.78 5.14
N TYR A 139 -1.98 -16.49 5.37
CA TYR A 139 -3.14 -15.77 4.83
C TYR A 139 -2.98 -15.50 3.33
N ILE A 140 -1.77 -15.11 2.90
CA ILE A 140 -1.43 -14.93 1.48
C ILE A 140 -1.63 -16.22 0.71
N LYS A 141 -1.16 -17.36 1.24
CA LYS A 141 -1.31 -18.68 0.66
C LYS A 141 -2.79 -19.09 0.51
N GLU A 142 -3.59 -18.90 1.56
CA GLU A 142 -5.01 -19.22 1.51
C GLU A 142 -5.75 -18.32 0.52
N ARG A 143 -5.44 -17.03 0.49
CA ARG A 143 -6.00 -16.10 -0.50
C ARG A 143 -5.62 -16.48 -1.92
N ALA A 144 -4.36 -16.80 -2.18
CA ALA A 144 -3.85 -17.22 -3.48
C ALA A 144 -4.53 -18.50 -4.00
N LYS A 145 -4.98 -19.40 -3.11
CA LYS A 145 -5.76 -20.59 -3.49
C LYS A 145 -7.19 -20.23 -3.88
N LYS A 146 -7.83 -19.33 -3.13
CA LYS A 146 -9.25 -18.97 -3.29
C LYS A 146 -9.48 -18.08 -4.52
N SER A 147 -8.65 -17.06 -4.72
CA SER A 147 -8.80 -16.08 -5.80
C SER A 147 -8.24 -16.57 -7.13
N SER A 148 -8.90 -16.25 -8.23
CA SER A 148 -8.36 -16.43 -9.59
C SER A 148 -7.30 -15.36 -9.91
N TYR A 149 -6.55 -15.50 -11.01
CA TYR A 149 -5.67 -14.43 -11.50
C TYR A 149 -6.46 -13.18 -11.87
N GLU A 150 -7.56 -13.35 -12.59
CA GLU A 150 -8.49 -12.27 -12.96
C GLU A 150 -9.09 -11.59 -11.72
N GLY A 151 -9.46 -12.37 -10.68
CA GLY A 151 -9.96 -11.82 -9.43
C GLY A 151 -8.93 -10.94 -8.71
N ILE A 152 -7.66 -11.35 -8.67
CA ILE A 152 -6.58 -10.55 -8.07
C ILE A 152 -6.35 -9.28 -8.89
N GLU A 153 -6.37 -9.36 -10.23
CA GLU A 153 -6.27 -8.21 -11.13
C GLU A 153 -7.41 -7.22 -10.89
N ASN A 154 -8.65 -7.70 -10.83
CA ASN A 154 -9.82 -6.89 -10.52
C ASN A 154 -9.71 -6.15 -9.19
N ILE A 155 -9.13 -6.80 -8.16
CA ILE A 155 -8.92 -6.17 -6.85
C ILE A 155 -7.85 -5.06 -6.96
N ILE A 156 -6.74 -5.31 -7.63
CA ILE A 156 -5.66 -4.31 -7.81
C ILE A 156 -6.21 -3.09 -8.58
N ASP A 157 -6.97 -3.32 -9.62
CA ASP A 157 -7.65 -2.26 -10.37
C ASP A 157 -8.66 -1.49 -9.52
N ALA A 158 -9.42 -2.19 -8.66
CA ALA A 158 -10.37 -1.55 -7.75
C ALA A 158 -9.65 -0.65 -6.73
N ILE A 159 -8.48 -1.06 -6.22
CA ILE A 159 -7.66 -0.21 -5.34
C ILE A 159 -7.20 1.05 -6.09
N GLY A 160 -6.75 0.93 -7.34
CA GLY A 160 -6.39 2.06 -8.20
C GLY A 160 -7.56 3.02 -8.39
N LYS A 161 -8.73 2.50 -8.75
CA LYS A 161 -9.97 3.28 -8.90
C LYS A 161 -10.43 3.95 -7.60
N ALA A 162 -10.25 3.28 -6.45
CA ALA A 162 -10.56 3.86 -5.15
C ALA A 162 -9.65 5.08 -4.87
N ARG A 163 -8.36 4.96 -5.17
CA ARG A 163 -7.39 6.06 -5.04
C ARG A 163 -7.79 7.28 -5.87
N GLU A 164 -8.13 7.08 -7.15
CA GLU A 164 -8.56 8.15 -8.06
C GLU A 164 -9.85 8.84 -7.58
N ARG A 165 -10.83 8.05 -7.14
CA ARG A 165 -12.11 8.56 -6.63
C ARG A 165 -11.93 9.38 -5.36
N LEU A 166 -11.12 8.91 -4.41
CA LEU A 166 -10.79 9.64 -3.19
C LEU A 166 -10.04 10.95 -3.49
N HIS A 167 -9.11 10.92 -4.44
CA HIS A 167 -8.42 12.13 -4.91
C HIS A 167 -9.38 13.14 -5.53
N SER A 168 -10.44 12.66 -6.18
CA SER A 168 -11.52 13.48 -6.76
C SER A 168 -12.62 13.85 -5.76
N ASN A 169 -12.39 13.68 -4.46
CA ASN A 169 -13.32 13.98 -3.36
C ASN A 169 -14.68 13.26 -3.46
N VAL A 170 -14.72 12.06 -4.03
CA VAL A 170 -15.89 11.20 -3.95
C VAL A 170 -16.15 10.76 -2.51
N ASN A 171 -17.40 10.49 -2.16
CA ASN A 171 -17.78 10.05 -0.82
C ASN A 171 -16.93 8.86 -0.35
N PHE A 172 -16.26 9.02 0.79
CA PHE A 172 -15.31 8.07 1.34
C PHE A 172 -15.93 6.70 1.61
N ASP A 173 -17.07 6.68 2.30
CA ASP A 173 -17.71 5.44 2.74
C ASP A 173 -18.12 4.62 1.51
N LEU A 174 -18.74 5.27 0.50
CA LEU A 174 -19.12 4.62 -0.75
C LEU A 174 -17.92 4.03 -1.51
N VAL A 175 -16.80 4.77 -1.58
CA VAL A 175 -15.59 4.29 -2.27
C VAL A 175 -15.02 3.06 -1.57
N MET A 176 -14.97 3.08 -0.23
CA MET A 176 -14.43 1.96 0.55
C MET A 176 -15.36 0.75 0.54
N GLU A 177 -16.68 0.96 0.60
CA GLU A 177 -17.66 -0.10 0.45
C GLU A 177 -17.51 -0.83 -0.89
N LEU A 178 -17.43 -0.08 -2.00
CA LEU A 178 -17.22 -0.66 -3.34
C LEU A 178 -15.90 -1.42 -3.43
N LEU A 179 -14.83 -0.90 -2.85
CA LEU A 179 -13.53 -1.58 -2.82
C LEU A 179 -13.64 -2.91 -2.07
N PHE A 180 -14.19 -2.90 -0.85
CA PHE A 180 -14.26 -4.12 -0.04
C PHE A 180 -15.26 -5.14 -0.58
N MET A 181 -16.34 -4.71 -1.25
CA MET A 181 -17.22 -5.61 -2.00
C MET A 181 -16.44 -6.32 -3.10
N THR A 182 -15.64 -5.57 -3.89
CA THR A 182 -14.78 -6.18 -4.93
C THR A 182 -13.77 -7.16 -4.34
N ILE A 183 -13.14 -6.83 -3.21
CA ILE A 183 -12.22 -7.73 -2.51
C ILE A 183 -12.93 -9.01 -2.06
N ARG A 184 -14.16 -8.92 -1.60
CA ARG A 184 -14.96 -10.06 -1.12
C ARG A 184 -15.41 -10.99 -2.26
N GLU A 185 -15.77 -10.44 -3.41
CA GLU A 185 -16.31 -11.17 -4.55
C GLU A 185 -15.25 -11.95 -5.35
N ASN A 186 -13.98 -11.56 -5.22
CA ASN A 186 -12.85 -12.10 -5.98
C ASN A 186 -11.83 -12.79 -5.06
#